data_c23cd4776b85cc81fd08a731e1ac08ca
#
_entry.id   c23cd4776b85cc81fd08a731e1ac08ca
#
_cell.length_a   1.000
_cell.length_b   1.000
_cell.length_c   1.000
_cell.angle_alpha   90.00
_cell.angle_beta   90.00
_cell.angle_gamma   90.00
#
_symmetry.space_group_name_H-M   'P 1'
#
loop_
_entity.id
_entity.type
_entity.pdbx_description
1 polymer ?
#
loop_
_entity_poly.entity_id
_entity_poly.type
_entity_poly.pdbx_seq_one_letter_code
_entity_poly.pdbx_strand_id
1 'polypeptide(L)'
;MTDKDIEKLLNAPFKANEIEWRVGATNKDKTKGIALPYVTNRAIQKRLDEVFGIFGWKNEYREWKGTKQLCGISVFHNGEWITKWDGADDSNMDATKGGLSGAMKRCACQWGIGRYLYDIPTQWTKIVPNGKSYKIATKPSLPDWALPQGQTVSKKVWKAEELPNVAEIPANIQKVIDSFERFDVKQGDLENYLNNEAHCFSDQDIEDLRYVYGELLKGKSKDDFFHKDEPSKVGRRGKELNNALTHKKVE
;
A
#
# COMPACT_ATOMS: atom_id res chain seq x y z
N MET A 1 -0.25 34.52 -1.02
CA MET A 1 -1.28 33.54 -0.61
C MET A 1 -1.77 33.96 0.75
N THR A 2 -3.07 34.12 0.95
CA THR A 2 -3.62 34.48 2.28
C THR A 2 -3.72 33.26 3.19
N ASP A 3 -3.88 33.46 4.50
CA ASP A 3 -4.06 32.33 5.45
C ASP A 3 -5.27 31.48 5.11
N LYS A 4 -6.36 32.11 4.63
CA LYS A 4 -7.55 31.39 4.15
C LYS A 4 -7.30 30.53 2.90
N ASP A 5 -6.41 30.99 2.01
CA ASP A 5 -6.02 30.19 0.84
C ASP A 5 -5.18 28.97 1.28
N ILE A 6 -4.25 29.17 2.21
CA ILE A 6 -3.45 28.09 2.80
C ILE A 6 -4.36 27.06 3.45
N GLU A 7 -5.28 27.51 4.32
CA GLU A 7 -6.23 26.65 4.99
C GLU A 7 -7.08 25.85 4.01
N LYS A 8 -7.60 26.50 2.97
CA LYS A 8 -8.40 25.87 1.92
C LYS A 8 -7.63 24.80 1.18
N LEU A 9 -6.36 25.05 0.84
CA LEU A 9 -5.51 24.09 0.14
C LEU A 9 -5.14 22.89 1.02
N LEU A 10 -4.82 23.11 2.30
CA LEU A 10 -4.51 22.04 3.24
C LEU A 10 -5.73 21.11 3.47
N ASN A 11 -6.93 21.69 3.57
CA ASN A 11 -8.17 20.95 3.79
C ASN A 11 -8.76 20.37 2.50
N ALA A 12 -8.22 20.71 1.32
CA ALA A 12 -8.79 20.26 0.04
C ALA A 12 -8.83 18.73 -0.06
N PRO A 13 -9.93 18.13 -0.55
CA PRO A 13 -10.03 16.71 -0.79
C PRO A 13 -8.94 16.18 -1.71
N PHE A 14 -8.53 14.94 -1.50
CA PHE A 14 -7.64 14.19 -2.38
C PHE A 14 -8.40 13.51 -3.50
N LYS A 15 -7.75 13.24 -4.62
CA LYS A 15 -8.33 12.46 -5.72
C LYS A 15 -8.63 11.04 -5.24
N ALA A 16 -9.64 10.39 -5.82
CA ALA A 16 -10.04 9.03 -5.43
C ALA A 16 -8.89 8.01 -5.51
N ASN A 17 -7.96 8.17 -6.46
CA ASN A 17 -6.78 7.31 -6.61
C ASN A 17 -5.64 7.60 -5.61
N GLU A 18 -5.71 8.68 -4.86
CA GLU A 18 -4.78 9.02 -3.77
C GLU A 18 -5.27 8.52 -2.40
N ILE A 19 -6.52 8.02 -2.35
CA ILE A 19 -7.13 7.46 -1.14
C ILE A 19 -6.95 5.95 -1.15
N GLU A 20 -6.33 5.46 -0.10
CA GLU A 20 -6.22 4.03 0.18
C GLU A 20 -7.22 3.61 1.26
N TRP A 21 -7.45 2.31 1.34
CA TRP A 21 -8.40 1.72 2.26
C TRP A 21 -7.75 0.60 3.05
N ARG A 22 -8.01 0.56 4.34
CA ARG A 22 -7.62 -0.55 5.21
C ARG A 22 -8.82 -1.14 5.93
N VAL A 23 -8.70 -2.37 6.35
CA VAL A 23 -9.70 -3.01 7.18
C VAL A 23 -9.57 -2.51 8.62
N GLY A 24 -10.67 -2.05 9.19
CA GLY A 24 -10.81 -1.74 10.61
C GLY A 24 -11.34 -2.95 11.39
N ALA A 25 -12.38 -2.73 12.22
CA ALA A 25 -13.04 -3.82 12.93
C ALA A 25 -13.72 -4.78 11.95
N THR A 26 -13.73 -6.07 12.28
CA THR A 26 -14.39 -7.12 11.47
C THR A 26 -15.62 -7.67 12.20
N ASN A 27 -16.58 -8.21 11.44
CA ASN A 27 -17.66 -9.01 12.00
C ASN A 27 -17.13 -10.32 12.60
N LYS A 28 -17.97 -11.00 13.38
CA LYS A 28 -17.61 -12.26 14.08
C LYS A 28 -17.07 -13.33 13.10
N ASP A 29 -17.70 -13.46 11.95
CA ASP A 29 -17.37 -14.48 10.94
C ASP A 29 -16.23 -14.08 10.02
N LYS A 30 -15.66 -12.87 10.22
CA LYS A 30 -14.55 -12.32 9.42
C LYS A 30 -14.81 -12.31 7.91
N THR A 31 -16.07 -12.15 7.51
CA THR A 31 -16.53 -12.04 6.11
C THR A 31 -16.68 -10.58 5.67
N LYS A 32 -16.90 -9.67 6.65
CA LYS A 32 -17.04 -8.22 6.43
C LYS A 32 -16.17 -7.46 7.42
N GLY A 33 -15.70 -6.31 7.00
CA GLY A 33 -14.96 -5.38 7.86
C GLY A 33 -15.32 -3.93 7.54
N ILE A 34 -15.07 -3.05 8.48
CA ILE A 34 -15.19 -1.62 8.29
C ILE A 34 -14.05 -1.17 7.38
N ALA A 35 -14.39 -0.51 6.27
CA ALA A 35 -13.43 0.11 5.40
C ALA A 35 -13.04 1.48 5.94
N LEU A 36 -11.76 1.68 6.24
CA LEU A 36 -11.22 2.93 6.74
C LEU A 36 -10.37 3.60 5.64
N PRO A 37 -10.82 4.76 5.12
CA PRO A 37 -10.03 5.51 4.14
C PRO A 37 -8.85 6.19 4.80
N TYR A 38 -7.74 6.32 4.07
CA TYR A 38 -6.59 7.10 4.51
C TYR A 38 -5.76 7.59 3.31
N VAL A 39 -4.95 8.61 3.54
CA VAL A 39 -3.96 9.10 2.58
C VAL A 39 -2.58 8.55 2.89
N THR A 40 -1.75 8.34 1.87
CA THR A 40 -0.37 7.93 2.05
C THR A 40 0.52 9.07 2.53
N ASN A 41 1.65 8.77 3.15
CA ASN A 41 2.63 9.80 3.51
C ASN A 41 3.12 10.57 2.27
N ARG A 42 3.23 9.92 1.11
CA ARG A 42 3.62 10.59 -0.14
C ARG A 42 2.59 11.63 -0.57
N ALA A 43 1.30 11.33 -0.45
CA ALA A 43 0.24 12.30 -0.75
C ALA A 43 0.26 13.49 0.23
N ILE A 44 0.56 13.22 1.52
CA ILE A 44 0.74 14.27 2.53
C ILE A 44 1.93 15.17 2.19
N GLN A 45 3.10 14.58 1.91
CA GLN A 45 4.30 15.32 1.54
C GLN A 45 4.06 16.18 0.29
N LYS A 46 3.46 15.60 -0.76
CA LYS A 46 3.09 16.33 -1.96
C LYS A 46 2.20 17.53 -1.67
N ARG A 47 1.20 17.38 -0.79
CA ARG A 47 0.33 18.49 -0.39
C ARG A 47 1.11 19.58 0.35
N LEU A 48 2.02 19.21 1.24
CA LEU A 48 2.88 20.18 1.93
C LEU A 48 3.82 20.90 0.96
N ASP A 49 4.39 20.19 -0.02
CA ASP A 49 5.22 20.79 -1.07
C ASP A 49 4.42 21.76 -1.96
N GLU A 50 3.17 21.39 -2.32
CA GLU A 50 2.27 22.24 -3.11
C GLU A 50 1.89 23.54 -2.40
N VAL A 51 1.74 23.48 -1.07
CA VAL A 51 1.29 24.65 -0.27
C VAL A 51 2.44 25.52 0.20
N PHE A 52 3.53 24.93 0.65
CA PHE A 52 4.64 25.64 1.30
C PHE A 52 5.94 25.60 0.49
N GLY A 53 6.02 24.80 -0.58
CA GLY A 53 7.28 24.49 -1.25
C GLY A 53 8.13 23.51 -0.43
N ILE A 54 9.09 22.85 -1.08
CA ILE A 54 9.95 21.81 -0.45
C ILE A 54 10.80 22.34 0.72
N PHE A 55 11.05 23.63 0.80
CA PHE A 55 11.83 24.26 1.88
C PHE A 55 10.95 24.96 2.92
N GLY A 56 9.66 25.07 2.68
CA GLY A 56 8.72 25.77 3.57
C GLY A 56 8.12 24.90 4.66
N TRP A 57 8.47 23.62 4.70
CA TRP A 57 8.03 22.70 5.73
C TRP A 57 9.13 21.70 6.10
N LYS A 58 9.02 21.10 7.27
CA LYS A 58 9.88 20.00 7.74
C LYS A 58 9.12 19.09 8.67
N ASN A 59 9.61 17.86 8.86
CA ASN A 59 9.09 16.97 9.88
C ASN A 59 10.22 16.41 10.76
N GLU A 60 9.87 16.13 12.01
CA GLU A 60 10.74 15.51 13.00
C GLU A 60 10.02 14.32 13.62
N TYR A 61 10.79 13.30 14.00
CA TYR A 61 10.26 12.16 14.75
C TYR A 61 10.93 12.08 16.11
N ARG A 62 10.14 11.72 17.13
CA ARG A 62 10.62 11.53 18.51
C ARG A 62 10.00 10.26 19.07
N GLU A 63 10.79 9.50 19.80
CA GLU A 63 10.27 8.38 20.57
C GLU A 63 9.44 8.91 21.75
N TRP A 64 8.32 8.24 22.04
CA TRP A 64 7.46 8.55 23.16
C TRP A 64 7.11 7.29 23.94
N LYS A 65 7.51 7.25 25.22
CA LYS A 65 7.21 6.14 26.14
C LYS A 65 7.62 4.75 25.61
N GLY A 66 8.74 4.66 24.92
CA GLY A 66 9.40 3.42 24.51
C GLY A 66 8.76 2.64 23.36
N THR A 67 7.46 2.83 23.07
CA THR A 67 6.73 2.05 22.05
C THR A 67 5.87 2.90 21.12
N LYS A 68 5.99 4.21 21.22
CA LYS A 68 5.19 5.16 20.43
C LYS A 68 6.09 6.10 19.68
N GLN A 69 5.65 6.49 18.49
CA GLN A 69 6.35 7.48 17.68
C GLN A 69 5.54 8.76 17.62
N LEU A 70 6.18 9.89 17.94
CA LEU A 70 5.66 11.22 17.69
C LEU A 70 6.21 11.73 16.36
N CYS A 71 5.37 12.37 15.58
CA CYS A 71 5.75 13.17 14.42
C CYS A 71 5.38 14.64 14.69
N GLY A 72 6.34 15.53 14.53
CA GLY A 72 6.11 16.97 14.45
C GLY A 72 6.20 17.40 12.99
N ILE A 73 5.16 18.02 12.45
CA ILE A 73 5.21 18.71 11.16
C ILE A 73 5.27 20.21 11.45
N SER A 74 6.32 20.84 10.95
CA SER A 74 6.54 22.28 11.08
C SER A 74 6.40 22.95 9.72
N VAL A 75 5.75 24.10 9.68
CA VAL A 75 5.66 24.96 8.50
C VAL A 75 6.23 26.33 8.83
N PHE A 76 6.89 26.95 7.85
CA PHE A 76 7.38 28.32 7.99
C PHE A 76 6.28 29.29 7.57
N HIS A 77 5.83 30.13 8.49
CA HIS A 77 4.72 31.04 8.25
C HIS A 77 4.92 32.34 9.02
N ASN A 78 4.76 33.48 8.36
CA ASN A 78 4.91 34.82 8.93
C ASN A 78 6.24 35.03 9.70
N GLY A 79 7.34 34.46 9.18
CA GLY A 79 8.68 34.66 9.78
C GLY A 79 9.04 33.65 10.88
N GLU A 80 8.18 32.71 11.22
CA GLU A 80 8.42 31.72 12.26
C GLU A 80 8.06 30.29 11.87
N TRP A 81 8.62 29.31 12.57
CA TRP A 81 8.28 27.91 12.44
C TRP A 81 7.17 27.53 13.41
N ILE A 82 6.02 27.16 12.88
CA ILE A 82 4.88 26.66 13.66
C ILE A 82 4.88 25.14 13.58
N THR A 83 4.89 24.46 14.72
CA THR A 83 4.93 22.99 14.81
C THR A 83 3.67 22.44 15.46
N LYS A 84 3.08 21.42 14.85
CA LYS A 84 2.03 20.60 15.46
C LYS A 84 2.54 19.17 15.60
N TRP A 85 2.13 18.48 16.67
CA TRP A 85 2.58 17.15 17.02
C TRP A 85 1.41 16.19 17.16
N ASP A 86 1.60 14.96 16.69
CA ASP A 86 0.72 13.83 17.01
C ASP A 86 1.52 12.52 16.92
N GLY A 87 0.98 11.43 17.47
CA GLY A 87 1.70 10.17 17.58
C GLY A 87 0.87 8.97 17.23
N ALA A 88 1.56 7.87 17.02
CA ALA A 88 0.98 6.55 16.82
C ALA A 88 1.78 5.49 17.55
N ASP A 89 1.10 4.41 17.93
CA ASP A 89 1.76 3.21 18.43
C ASP A 89 2.54 2.52 17.32
N ASP A 90 3.60 1.80 17.69
CA ASP A 90 4.32 0.92 16.78
C ASP A 90 3.38 -0.15 16.21
N SER A 91 3.56 -0.50 14.95
CA SER A 91 2.73 -1.52 14.32
C SER A 91 3.23 -2.93 14.62
N ASN A 92 2.31 -3.91 14.68
CA ASN A 92 2.64 -5.31 14.96
C ASN A 92 3.42 -6.01 13.83
N MET A 93 3.50 -5.45 12.62
CA MET A 93 4.12 -6.10 11.45
C MET A 93 5.49 -5.51 11.07
N ASP A 94 5.65 -4.20 11.25
CA ASP A 94 6.91 -3.48 11.04
C ASP A 94 6.85 -2.29 12.01
N ALA A 95 7.31 -2.52 13.22
CA ALA A 95 7.11 -1.62 14.35
C ALA A 95 7.53 -0.19 14.02
N THR A 96 8.78 0.00 13.63
CA THR A 96 9.35 1.33 13.38
C THR A 96 8.70 2.02 12.17
N LYS A 97 8.61 1.34 11.03
CA LYS A 97 8.05 1.91 9.80
C LYS A 97 6.55 2.21 9.93
N GLY A 98 5.82 1.33 10.59
CA GLY A 98 4.39 1.50 10.83
C GLY A 98 4.10 2.63 11.80
N GLY A 99 4.85 2.73 12.89
CA GLY A 99 4.77 3.79 13.88
C GLY A 99 5.06 5.17 13.29
N LEU A 100 6.19 5.33 12.59
CA LEU A 100 6.56 6.59 11.91
C LEU A 100 5.52 7.00 10.86
N SER A 101 5.06 6.05 10.04
CA SER A 101 4.04 6.32 9.02
C SER A 101 2.70 6.69 9.64
N GLY A 102 2.30 6.03 10.71
CA GLY A 102 1.09 6.33 11.47
C GLY A 102 1.13 7.71 12.12
N ALA A 103 2.24 8.03 12.79
CA ALA A 103 2.45 9.32 13.44
C ALA A 103 2.37 10.49 12.44
N MET A 104 2.98 10.37 11.26
CA MET A 104 2.91 11.41 10.23
C MET A 104 1.48 11.62 9.73
N LYS A 105 0.71 10.56 9.47
CA LYS A 105 -0.68 10.66 9.01
C LYS A 105 -1.56 11.38 10.06
N ARG A 106 -1.38 11.06 11.34
CA ARG A 106 -2.11 11.70 12.42
C ARG A 106 -1.70 13.17 12.58
N CYS A 107 -0.39 13.45 12.53
CA CYS A 107 0.12 14.80 12.59
C CYS A 107 -0.40 15.68 11.43
N ALA A 108 -0.47 15.13 10.22
CA ALA A 108 -1.02 15.81 9.06
C ALA A 108 -2.47 16.27 9.27
N CYS A 109 -3.29 15.47 10.00
CA CYS A 109 -4.66 15.86 10.35
C CYS A 109 -4.74 17.09 11.24
N GLN A 110 -3.69 17.39 12.04
CA GLN A 110 -3.61 18.62 12.82
C GLN A 110 -3.51 19.85 11.91
N TRP A 111 -2.98 19.67 10.71
CA TRP A 111 -2.90 20.69 9.66
C TRP A 111 -4.09 20.69 8.70
N GLY A 112 -5.10 19.85 8.91
CA GLY A 112 -6.27 19.71 8.04
C GLY A 112 -6.11 18.69 6.92
N ILE A 113 -4.89 18.22 6.64
CA ILE A 113 -4.60 17.31 5.53
C ILE A 113 -5.25 15.94 5.78
N GLY A 114 -6.23 15.58 4.93
CA GLY A 114 -6.97 14.31 5.05
C GLY A 114 -7.91 14.23 6.25
N ARG A 115 -8.11 15.31 7.01
CA ARG A 115 -8.99 15.33 8.19
C ARG A 115 -10.42 14.96 7.86
N TYR A 116 -10.94 15.42 6.73
CA TYR A 116 -12.30 15.13 6.25
C TYR A 116 -12.60 13.62 6.09
N LEU A 117 -11.58 12.78 5.97
CA LEU A 117 -11.76 11.33 5.85
C LEU A 117 -12.35 10.70 7.11
N TYR A 118 -12.22 11.35 8.25
CA TYR A 118 -12.84 10.91 9.51
C TYR A 118 -14.36 11.17 9.54
N ASP A 119 -14.86 12.06 8.68
CA ASP A 119 -16.28 12.39 8.57
C ASP A 119 -17.01 11.48 7.57
N ILE A 120 -16.29 10.60 6.88
CA ILE A 120 -16.89 9.65 5.94
C ILE A 120 -17.71 8.61 6.72
N PRO A 121 -18.99 8.41 6.34
CA PRO A 121 -19.85 7.43 6.99
C PRO A 121 -19.21 6.03 7.01
N THR A 122 -19.35 5.32 8.11
CA THR A 122 -18.87 3.95 8.27
C THR A 122 -19.43 3.04 7.19
N GLN A 123 -18.56 2.37 6.45
CA GLN A 123 -18.94 1.45 5.38
C GLN A 123 -18.44 0.05 5.70
N TRP A 124 -19.35 -0.91 5.75
CA TRP A 124 -19.05 -2.32 5.85
C TRP A 124 -18.86 -2.91 4.45
N THR A 125 -17.75 -3.55 4.21
CA THR A 125 -17.43 -4.17 2.93
C THR A 125 -16.96 -5.61 3.09
N LYS A 126 -17.02 -6.39 2.00
CA LYS A 126 -16.48 -7.74 1.97
C LYS A 126 -14.97 -7.68 2.13
N ILE A 127 -14.44 -8.56 2.96
CA ILE A 127 -13.00 -8.73 3.19
C ILE A 127 -12.56 -10.14 2.82
N VAL A 128 -11.30 -10.28 2.46
CA VAL A 128 -10.67 -11.58 2.17
C VAL A 128 -9.37 -11.72 2.98
N PRO A 129 -8.97 -12.94 3.34
CA PRO A 129 -7.71 -13.17 4.02
C PRO A 129 -6.52 -12.62 3.22
N ASN A 130 -5.52 -12.10 3.94
CA ASN A 130 -4.26 -11.60 3.39
C ASN A 130 -3.14 -11.89 4.39
N GLY A 131 -2.56 -13.09 4.30
CA GLY A 131 -1.63 -13.61 5.30
C GLY A 131 -2.25 -13.65 6.70
N LYS A 132 -1.62 -12.95 7.66
CA LYS A 132 -2.12 -12.84 9.04
C LYS A 132 -3.20 -11.76 9.24
N SER A 133 -3.59 -11.05 8.17
CA SER A 133 -4.54 -9.93 8.20
C SER A 133 -5.66 -10.13 7.19
N TYR A 134 -6.44 -9.08 6.93
CA TYR A 134 -7.51 -9.05 5.94
C TYR A 134 -7.31 -7.87 5.00
N LYS A 135 -7.65 -8.03 3.73
CA LYS A 135 -7.74 -6.94 2.75
C LYS A 135 -9.19 -6.72 2.31
N ILE A 136 -9.49 -5.52 1.87
CA ILE A 136 -10.79 -5.16 1.31
C ILE A 136 -10.90 -5.78 -0.09
N ALA A 137 -11.94 -6.60 -0.30
CA ALA A 137 -12.20 -7.25 -1.58
C ALA A 137 -12.76 -6.25 -2.61
N THR A 138 -13.62 -5.33 -2.16
CA THR A 138 -14.22 -4.31 -3.02
C THR A 138 -14.11 -2.96 -2.33
N LYS A 139 -13.36 -2.03 -2.93
CA LYS A 139 -13.19 -0.68 -2.38
C LYS A 139 -14.54 0.05 -2.37
N PRO A 140 -14.95 0.65 -1.24
CA PRO A 140 -16.14 1.48 -1.20
C PRO A 140 -15.97 2.75 -2.04
N SER A 141 -17.08 3.34 -2.45
CA SER A 141 -17.09 4.66 -3.09
C SER A 141 -16.96 5.77 -2.05
N LEU A 142 -16.22 6.81 -2.40
CA LEU A 142 -16.23 8.06 -1.63
C LEU A 142 -17.49 8.87 -1.96
N PRO A 143 -18.07 9.58 -0.99
CA PRO A 143 -19.14 10.53 -1.28
C PRO A 143 -18.60 11.72 -2.09
N ASP A 144 -19.47 12.34 -2.90
CA ASP A 144 -19.06 13.41 -3.83
C ASP A 144 -18.40 14.61 -3.12
N TRP A 145 -18.85 14.94 -1.89
CA TRP A 145 -18.25 16.01 -1.10
C TRP A 145 -16.81 15.71 -0.64
N ALA A 146 -16.41 14.44 -0.60
CA ALA A 146 -15.08 13.99 -0.22
C ALA A 146 -14.10 13.91 -1.40
N LEU A 147 -14.50 14.40 -2.57
CA LEU A 147 -13.72 14.44 -3.80
C LEU A 147 -13.46 15.89 -4.23
N PRO A 148 -12.37 16.18 -4.95
CA PRO A 148 -12.18 17.48 -5.59
C PRO A 148 -13.36 17.86 -6.47
N GLN A 149 -13.74 19.15 -6.49
CA GLN A 149 -14.83 19.64 -7.32
C GLN A 149 -14.63 19.25 -8.79
N GLY A 150 -15.67 18.69 -9.41
CA GLY A 150 -15.62 18.20 -10.79
C GLY A 150 -15.15 16.75 -10.94
N GLN A 151 -14.74 16.07 -9.88
CA GLN A 151 -14.54 14.62 -9.86
C GLN A 151 -15.77 13.95 -9.24
N THR A 152 -16.76 13.66 -10.07
CA THR A 152 -17.74 12.64 -9.70
C THR A 152 -17.07 11.29 -9.86
N VAL A 153 -17.14 10.41 -8.84
CA VAL A 153 -16.97 8.98 -9.10
C VAL A 153 -18.09 8.65 -10.07
N SER A 154 -17.73 8.39 -11.32
CA SER A 154 -18.72 7.81 -12.24
C SER A 154 -19.22 6.57 -11.50
N LYS A 155 -20.49 6.62 -11.09
CA LYS A 155 -21.23 5.43 -10.68
C LYS A 155 -21.33 4.54 -11.91
N LYS A 156 -20.24 3.85 -12.25
CA LYS A 156 -20.35 2.64 -13.05
C LYS A 156 -21.05 1.66 -12.12
N VAL A 157 -22.39 1.71 -12.15
CA VAL A 157 -23.21 0.62 -11.63
C VAL A 157 -22.86 -0.54 -12.55
N TRP A 158 -21.93 -1.37 -12.11
CA TRP A 158 -21.65 -2.64 -12.76
C TRP A 158 -22.92 -3.47 -12.62
N LYS A 159 -23.70 -3.59 -13.70
CA LYS A 159 -24.71 -4.63 -13.77
C LYS A 159 -23.98 -5.96 -13.63
N ALA A 160 -24.59 -6.90 -12.95
CA ALA A 160 -23.98 -8.23 -12.70
C ALA A 160 -23.53 -8.94 -14.00
N GLU A 161 -24.02 -8.50 -15.14
CA GLU A 161 -23.69 -8.98 -16.49
C GLU A 161 -22.45 -8.29 -17.12
N GLU A 162 -21.93 -7.21 -16.50
CA GLU A 162 -20.75 -6.47 -16.96
C GLU A 162 -19.53 -6.64 -16.03
N LEU A 163 -19.47 -7.72 -15.27
CA LEU A 163 -18.21 -8.12 -14.63
C LEU A 163 -17.23 -8.43 -15.76
N PRO A 164 -16.07 -7.75 -15.87
CA PRO A 164 -15.06 -8.17 -16.82
C PRO A 164 -14.77 -9.64 -16.52
N ASN A 165 -15.03 -10.48 -17.50
CA ASN A 165 -14.69 -11.87 -17.48
C ASN A 165 -13.21 -11.95 -17.08
N VAL A 166 -12.91 -12.67 -16.00
CA VAL A 166 -11.57 -12.96 -15.46
C VAL A 166 -10.51 -11.96 -15.94
N ALA A 167 -9.93 -11.14 -15.05
CA ALA A 167 -8.99 -10.09 -15.42
C ALA A 167 -8.02 -10.60 -16.51
N GLU A 168 -8.13 -10.05 -17.74
CA GLU A 168 -7.30 -10.47 -18.84
C GLU A 168 -5.84 -10.24 -18.46
N ILE A 169 -5.04 -11.30 -18.55
CA ILE A 169 -3.61 -11.21 -18.29
C ILE A 169 -3.00 -10.35 -19.41
N PRO A 170 -2.26 -9.28 -19.09
CA PRO A 170 -1.60 -8.46 -20.09
C PRO A 170 -0.75 -9.30 -21.05
N ALA A 171 -0.79 -9.01 -22.34
CA ALA A 171 -0.13 -9.81 -23.39
C ALA A 171 1.39 -9.98 -23.18
N ASN A 172 2.05 -9.04 -22.55
CA ASN A 172 3.47 -9.14 -22.16
C ASN A 172 3.69 -10.16 -21.04
N ILE A 173 2.78 -10.23 -20.06
CA ILE A 173 2.81 -11.21 -18.97
C ILE A 173 2.46 -12.60 -19.49
N GLN A 174 1.45 -12.72 -20.36
CA GLN A 174 1.09 -13.99 -20.97
C GLN A 174 2.28 -14.62 -21.72
N LYS A 175 3.04 -13.84 -22.47
CA LYS A 175 4.27 -14.32 -23.14
C LYS A 175 5.32 -14.85 -22.17
N VAL A 176 5.44 -14.24 -20.98
CA VAL A 176 6.36 -14.74 -19.95
C VAL A 176 5.85 -16.09 -19.43
N ILE A 177 4.56 -16.20 -19.11
CA ILE A 177 3.94 -17.44 -18.64
C ILE A 177 4.13 -18.56 -19.68
N ASP A 178 3.79 -18.31 -20.93
CA ASP A 178 3.90 -19.28 -22.04
C ASP A 178 5.35 -19.78 -22.20
N SER A 179 6.34 -18.93 -21.95
CA SER A 179 7.75 -19.31 -22.04
C SER A 179 8.15 -20.41 -21.04
N PHE A 180 7.48 -20.51 -19.90
CA PHE A 180 7.75 -21.50 -18.86
C PHE A 180 7.13 -22.88 -19.14
N GLU A 181 6.16 -22.99 -20.07
CA GLU A 181 5.53 -24.27 -20.44
C GLU A 181 6.56 -25.30 -20.92
N ARG A 182 7.63 -24.87 -21.57
CA ARG A 182 8.73 -25.77 -22.03
C ARG A 182 9.43 -26.50 -20.86
N PHE A 183 9.28 -26.02 -19.63
CA PHE A 183 9.82 -26.63 -18.41
C PHE A 183 8.73 -27.37 -17.61
N ASP A 184 7.53 -27.53 -18.18
CA ASP A 184 6.34 -28.07 -17.51
C ASP A 184 6.01 -27.30 -16.22
N VAL A 185 6.15 -25.96 -16.26
CA VAL A 185 5.77 -25.02 -15.21
C VAL A 185 4.51 -24.29 -15.68
N LYS A 186 3.45 -24.38 -14.90
CA LYS A 186 2.14 -23.80 -15.20
C LYS A 186 1.99 -22.42 -14.58
N GLN A 187 1.02 -21.63 -15.04
CA GLN A 187 0.68 -20.33 -14.49
C GLN A 187 0.53 -20.38 -12.96
N GLY A 188 -0.19 -21.36 -12.42
CA GLY A 188 -0.40 -21.50 -10.99
C GLY A 188 0.91 -21.71 -10.18
N ASP A 189 1.93 -22.33 -10.78
CA ASP A 189 3.23 -22.49 -10.14
C ASP A 189 3.96 -21.14 -10.04
N LEU A 190 3.83 -20.29 -11.08
CA LEU A 190 4.39 -18.93 -11.11
C LEU A 190 3.66 -18.01 -10.10
N GLU A 191 2.33 -18.09 -10.05
CA GLU A 191 1.51 -17.35 -9.10
C GLU A 191 1.84 -17.72 -7.64
N ASN A 192 2.02 -19.01 -7.38
CA ASN A 192 2.45 -19.50 -6.07
C ASN A 192 3.88 -19.04 -5.71
N TYR A 193 4.79 -19.09 -6.68
CA TYR A 193 6.18 -18.67 -6.49
C TYR A 193 6.28 -17.18 -6.13
N LEU A 194 5.53 -16.34 -6.84
CA LEU A 194 5.48 -14.89 -6.63
C LEU A 194 4.52 -14.49 -5.50
N ASN A 195 3.66 -15.41 -5.06
CA ASN A 195 2.53 -15.13 -4.16
C ASN A 195 1.67 -13.97 -4.69
N ASN A 196 1.41 -13.96 -5.99
CA ASN A 196 0.68 -12.92 -6.70
C ASN A 196 -0.10 -13.53 -7.89
N GLU A 197 -1.24 -12.98 -8.25
CA GLU A 197 -2.03 -13.42 -9.40
C GLU A 197 -1.43 -12.89 -10.71
N ALA A 198 -1.45 -13.65 -11.80
CA ALA A 198 -0.77 -13.32 -13.04
C ALA A 198 -1.14 -11.95 -13.63
N HIS A 199 -2.41 -11.55 -13.51
CA HIS A 199 -2.87 -10.24 -13.98
C HIS A 199 -2.36 -9.06 -13.12
N CYS A 200 -1.73 -9.36 -11.98
CA CYS A 200 -1.15 -8.39 -11.03
C CYS A 200 0.38 -8.38 -11.04
N PHE A 201 1.05 -9.14 -11.92
CA PHE A 201 2.50 -9.18 -11.95
C PHE A 201 3.08 -7.79 -12.25
N SER A 202 3.98 -7.35 -11.38
CA SER A 202 4.75 -6.11 -11.53
C SER A 202 5.99 -6.31 -12.41
N ASP A 203 6.63 -5.21 -12.79
CA ASP A 203 7.91 -5.28 -13.51
C ASP A 203 8.97 -6.04 -12.71
N GLN A 204 8.95 -5.95 -11.38
CA GLN A 204 9.87 -6.70 -10.51
C GLN A 204 9.56 -8.19 -10.53
N ASP A 205 8.29 -8.59 -10.53
CA ASP A 205 7.88 -9.99 -10.64
C ASP A 205 8.36 -10.59 -11.98
N ILE A 206 8.28 -9.82 -13.06
CA ILE A 206 8.80 -10.23 -14.37
C ILE A 206 10.32 -10.41 -14.37
N GLU A 207 11.08 -9.54 -13.69
CA GLU A 207 12.53 -9.70 -13.55
C GLU A 207 12.90 -10.92 -12.71
N ASP A 208 12.15 -11.19 -11.64
CA ASP A 208 12.34 -12.39 -10.82
C ASP A 208 12.06 -13.67 -11.63
N LEU A 209 11.01 -13.68 -12.46
CA LEU A 209 10.72 -14.79 -13.37
C LEU A 209 11.80 -14.94 -14.46
N ARG A 210 12.33 -13.88 -15.02
CA ARG A 210 13.44 -13.94 -15.99
C ARG A 210 14.69 -14.57 -15.39
N TYR A 211 14.98 -14.26 -14.14
CA TYR A 211 16.08 -14.91 -13.44
C TYR A 211 15.86 -16.43 -13.30
N VAL A 212 14.67 -16.85 -12.82
CA VAL A 212 14.32 -18.28 -12.69
C VAL A 212 14.40 -18.98 -14.04
N TYR A 213 13.85 -18.37 -15.08
CA TYR A 213 13.93 -18.90 -16.44
C TYR A 213 15.37 -19.10 -16.91
N GLY A 214 16.25 -18.13 -16.65
CA GLY A 214 17.67 -18.25 -16.97
C GLY A 214 18.37 -19.40 -16.24
N GLU A 215 17.99 -19.67 -15.00
CA GLU A 215 18.55 -20.78 -14.22
C GLU A 215 18.03 -22.16 -14.71
N LEU A 216 16.77 -22.23 -15.11
CA LEU A 216 16.20 -23.45 -15.75
C LEU A 216 16.86 -23.74 -17.09
N LEU A 217 17.21 -22.74 -17.88
CA LEU A 217 17.99 -22.90 -19.12
C LEU A 217 19.40 -23.45 -18.87
N LYS A 218 19.99 -23.18 -17.71
CA LYS A 218 21.29 -23.74 -17.29
C LYS A 218 21.20 -25.17 -16.73
N GLY A 219 19.99 -25.76 -16.71
CA GLY A 219 19.76 -27.14 -16.31
C GLY A 219 19.40 -27.32 -14.82
N LYS A 220 19.05 -26.27 -14.08
CA LYS A 220 18.45 -26.44 -12.76
C LYS A 220 17.07 -27.07 -12.84
N SER A 221 16.70 -27.85 -11.83
CA SER A 221 15.37 -28.45 -11.74
C SER A 221 14.30 -27.39 -11.47
N LYS A 222 13.09 -27.55 -12.04
CA LYS A 222 11.94 -26.75 -11.67
C LYS A 222 11.60 -26.89 -10.18
N ASP A 223 11.85 -28.06 -9.59
CA ASP A 223 11.57 -28.33 -8.18
C ASP A 223 12.49 -27.53 -7.24
N ASP A 224 13.60 -26.95 -7.73
CA ASP A 224 14.43 -26.02 -6.97
C ASP A 224 13.75 -24.67 -6.72
N PHE A 225 12.71 -24.35 -7.50
CA PHE A 225 12.01 -23.06 -7.47
C PHE A 225 10.53 -23.19 -7.13
N PHE A 226 9.86 -24.25 -7.61
CA PHE A 226 8.41 -24.44 -7.53
C PHE A 226 8.07 -25.67 -6.67
N HIS A 227 7.92 -25.47 -5.35
CA HIS A 227 7.55 -26.54 -4.43
C HIS A 227 6.03 -26.70 -4.36
N LYS A 228 5.52 -27.93 -4.44
CA LYS A 228 4.07 -28.21 -4.43
C LYS A 228 3.37 -27.94 -3.09
N ASP A 229 4.08 -27.89 -1.97
CA ASP A 229 3.50 -27.93 -0.62
C ASP A 229 3.82 -26.74 0.30
N GLU A 230 4.59 -25.73 -0.14
CA GLU A 230 4.78 -24.49 0.64
C GLU A 230 4.69 -23.26 -0.29
N PRO A 231 3.87 -22.24 0.06
CA PRO A 231 3.97 -20.96 -0.61
C PRO A 231 5.37 -20.38 -0.33
N SER A 232 6.20 -20.21 -1.35
CA SER A 232 7.54 -19.66 -1.20
C SER A 232 7.42 -18.22 -0.68
N LYS A 233 7.70 -18.01 0.60
CA LYS A 233 7.57 -16.72 1.28
C LYS A 233 8.66 -15.71 0.91
N VAL A 234 9.54 -16.01 -0.06
CA VAL A 234 10.76 -15.22 -0.18
C VAL A 234 11.21 -15.16 -1.64
N GLY A 235 10.94 -14.07 -2.32
CA GLY A 235 11.61 -13.69 -3.56
C GLY A 235 13.14 -13.60 -3.39
N ARG A 236 13.90 -13.45 -4.49
CA ARG A 236 15.37 -13.44 -4.56
C ARG A 236 16.06 -12.70 -3.40
N ARG A 237 15.55 -11.53 -3.00
CA ARG A 237 16.07 -10.73 -1.87
C ARG A 237 16.04 -11.45 -0.52
N GLY A 238 15.00 -12.24 -0.28
CA GLY A 238 14.90 -12.97 0.98
C GLY A 238 15.80 -14.19 1.05
N LYS A 239 16.07 -14.87 -0.09
CA LYS A 239 17.01 -16.01 -0.14
C LYS A 239 18.47 -15.55 0.00
N GLU A 240 18.85 -14.44 -0.62
CA GLU A 240 20.18 -13.84 -0.45
C GLU A 240 20.41 -13.35 0.98
N LEU A 241 19.40 -12.76 1.64
CA LEU A 241 19.49 -12.37 3.05
C LEU A 241 19.59 -13.57 3.99
N ASN A 242 18.83 -14.63 3.76
CA ASN A 242 18.92 -15.84 4.57
C ASN A 242 20.27 -16.56 4.40
N ASN A 243 20.81 -16.63 3.18
CA ASN A 243 22.13 -17.19 2.95
C ASN A 243 23.25 -16.35 3.60
N ALA A 244 23.14 -15.01 3.55
CA ALA A 244 24.09 -14.13 4.22
C ALA A 244 24.02 -14.22 5.76
N LEU A 245 22.84 -14.53 6.32
CA LEU A 245 22.66 -14.70 7.76
C LEU A 245 23.09 -16.08 8.26
N THR A 246 22.99 -17.13 7.43
CA THR A 246 23.44 -18.48 7.79
C THR A 246 24.97 -18.61 7.74
N HIS A 247 25.66 -17.89 6.84
CA HIS A 247 27.14 -17.87 6.79
C HIS A 247 27.82 -17.04 7.91
N LYS A 248 27.06 -16.20 8.64
CA LYS A 248 27.57 -15.44 9.81
C LYS A 248 27.48 -16.18 11.16
N LYS A 249 26.97 -17.40 11.19
CA LYS A 249 26.84 -18.19 12.43
C LYS A 249 27.91 -19.31 12.58
N VAL A 250 28.93 -19.30 11.74
CA VAL A 250 30.04 -20.28 11.80
C VAL A 250 31.36 -19.51 11.72
N GLU A 251 31.61 -18.64 12.69
CA GLU A 251 32.91 -18.17 13.13
C GLU A 251 32.85 -17.85 14.63
#